data_62b50b0db533b0309f5fc81853fdb75e
#
_entry.id   62b50b0db533b0309f5fc81853fdb75e
#
_cell.length_a   1.000
_cell.length_b   1.000
_cell.length_c   1.000
_cell.angle_alpha   90.00
_cell.angle_beta   90.00
_cell.angle_gamma   90.00
#
_symmetry.space_group_name_H-M   'P 1'
#
loop_
_entity.id
_entity.type
_entity.pdbx_description
1 polymer ?
#
loop_
_entity_poly.entity_id
_entity_poly.type
_entity_poly.pdbx_seq_one_letter_code
_entity_poly.pdbx_strand_id
1 'polypeptide(L)'
;MQVKFLPIYIREAHPKDGWWLGSGLVGKLVKKGVPKAATDIYDPKTLEERRAVARQCEESLQYGIRTYVDEMDDAISKAYAAKPTRLYLIGIKGRVVYAGGLGPYGFSPSELKTAIEIYLAKISQAEGSPLTTSD
;
A
#
# COMPACT_ATOMS: atom_id res chain seq x y z
N MET A 1 18.98 1.06 12.18
CA MET A 1 17.81 0.16 11.89
C MET A 1 17.32 0.43 10.49
N GLN A 2 16.87 -0.61 9.75
CA GLN A 2 16.42 -0.48 8.36
C GLN A 2 14.90 -0.67 8.28
N VAL A 3 14.21 0.22 7.56
CA VAL A 3 12.78 0.09 7.24
C VAL A 3 12.63 -0.74 5.97
N LYS A 4 11.75 -1.74 5.99
CA LYS A 4 11.38 -2.53 4.81
C LYS A 4 10.00 -2.10 4.32
N PHE A 5 9.88 -1.90 3.02
CA PHE A 5 8.60 -1.62 2.37
C PHE A 5 8.04 -2.90 1.75
N LEU A 6 6.77 -3.17 2.00
CA LEU A 6 6.05 -4.33 1.50
C LEU A 6 4.80 -3.87 0.74
N PRO A 7 4.92 -3.54 -0.56
CA PRO A 7 3.74 -3.30 -1.39
C PRO A 7 2.93 -4.59 -1.53
N ILE A 8 1.64 -4.49 -1.27
CA ILE A 8 0.71 -5.61 -1.44
C ILE A 8 -0.36 -5.17 -2.42
N TYR A 9 -0.38 -5.82 -3.59
CA TYR A 9 -1.45 -5.67 -4.55
C TYR A 9 -2.69 -6.41 -4.03
N ILE A 10 -3.74 -5.69 -3.76
CA ILE A 10 -5.00 -6.23 -3.27
C ILE A 10 -5.95 -6.47 -4.46
N ARG A 11 -7.11 -5.91 -4.45
CA ARG A 11 -8.05 -5.99 -5.55
C ARG A 11 -8.00 -4.73 -6.40
N GLU A 12 -8.27 -4.86 -7.72
CA GLU A 12 -8.39 -3.69 -8.59
C GLU A 12 -9.45 -2.71 -8.08
N ALA A 13 -9.07 -1.45 -7.96
CA ALA A 13 -9.97 -0.43 -7.45
C ALA A 13 -10.94 0.09 -8.51
N HIS A 14 -10.49 0.13 -9.78
CA HIS A 14 -11.22 0.71 -10.91
C HIS A 14 -11.17 -0.17 -12.15
N PRO A 15 -11.63 -1.43 -12.07
CA PRO A 15 -11.60 -2.34 -13.21
C PRO A 15 -12.55 -1.86 -14.31
N LYS A 16 -12.23 -2.20 -15.56
CA LYS A 16 -13.06 -1.87 -16.74
C LYS A 16 -14.46 -2.46 -16.68
N ASP A 17 -14.60 -3.62 -16.11
CA ASP A 17 -15.84 -4.36 -15.90
C ASP A 17 -16.56 -3.99 -14.59
N GLY A 18 -16.07 -2.96 -13.89
CA GLY A 18 -16.63 -2.42 -12.66
C GLY A 18 -16.78 -0.89 -12.68
N TRP A 19 -16.44 -0.23 -11.59
CA TRP A 19 -16.47 1.23 -11.50
C TRP A 19 -15.25 1.86 -12.16
N TRP A 20 -15.33 2.01 -13.48
CA TRP A 20 -14.22 2.50 -14.28
C TRP A 20 -14.08 4.04 -14.27
N LEU A 21 -12.90 4.55 -13.97
CA LEU A 21 -12.58 5.99 -13.98
C LEU A 21 -12.65 6.63 -15.37
N GLY A 22 -12.61 5.82 -16.44
CA GLY A 22 -12.67 6.30 -17.84
C GLY A 22 -14.06 6.54 -18.38
N SER A 23 -15.14 6.36 -17.59
CA SER A 23 -16.51 6.63 -18.01
C SER A 23 -16.85 8.11 -17.88
N GLY A 24 -17.51 8.66 -18.89
CA GLY A 24 -18.00 10.05 -18.91
C GLY A 24 -16.96 11.10 -19.36
N LEU A 25 -17.37 12.38 -19.34
CA LEU A 25 -16.52 13.52 -19.76
C LEU A 25 -15.26 13.69 -18.89
N VAL A 26 -15.37 13.43 -17.60
CA VAL A 26 -14.27 13.50 -16.63
C VAL A 26 -13.22 12.41 -16.91
N GLY A 27 -13.64 11.21 -17.28
CA GLY A 27 -12.75 10.12 -17.63
C GLY A 27 -11.88 10.38 -18.85
N LYS A 28 -12.35 11.18 -19.82
CA LYS A 28 -11.55 11.60 -20.99
C LYS A 28 -10.40 12.57 -20.62
N LEU A 29 -10.59 13.38 -19.59
CA LEU A 29 -9.56 14.29 -19.06
C LEU A 29 -8.53 13.54 -18.20
N VAL A 30 -8.99 12.58 -17.39
CA VAL A 30 -8.11 11.75 -16.52
C VAL A 30 -7.20 10.85 -17.38
N LYS A 31 -7.68 10.34 -18.54
CA LYS A 31 -6.86 9.54 -19.48
C LYS A 31 -5.58 10.24 -19.99
N LYS A 32 -5.53 11.56 -19.97
CA LYS A 32 -4.34 12.31 -20.42
C LYS A 32 -3.22 12.35 -19.38
N GLY A 33 -3.48 12.05 -18.11
CA GLY A 33 -2.51 12.15 -17.02
C GLY A 33 -2.17 10.85 -16.31
N VAL A 34 -2.83 9.74 -16.63
CA VAL A 34 -2.62 8.45 -15.95
C VAL A 34 -1.98 7.45 -16.91
N PRO A 35 -0.94 6.69 -16.50
CA PRO A 35 -0.32 5.67 -17.34
C PRO A 35 -1.36 4.68 -17.87
N LYS A 36 -1.25 4.31 -19.14
CA LYS A 36 -2.16 3.34 -19.80
C LYS A 36 -2.30 2.03 -19.03
N ALA A 37 -1.26 1.61 -18.33
CA ALA A 37 -1.25 0.42 -17.48
C ALA A 37 -2.28 0.45 -16.33
N ALA A 38 -2.67 1.65 -15.89
CA ALA A 38 -3.64 1.82 -14.79
C ALA A 38 -5.09 1.99 -15.27
N THR A 39 -5.33 2.13 -16.59
CA THR A 39 -6.66 2.47 -17.11
C THR A 39 -7.37 1.34 -17.84
N ASP A 40 -6.70 0.25 -18.16
CA ASP A 40 -7.21 -0.79 -19.06
C ASP A 40 -7.21 -2.20 -18.42
N ILE A 41 -7.35 -2.28 -17.11
CA ILE A 41 -7.34 -3.52 -16.35
C ILE A 41 -8.76 -4.01 -16.10
N TYR A 42 -9.04 -5.28 -16.38
CA TYR A 42 -10.23 -5.98 -15.91
C TYR A 42 -10.02 -6.52 -14.49
N ASP A 43 -11.11 -6.68 -13.73
CA ASP A 43 -11.01 -7.28 -12.40
C ASP A 43 -10.54 -8.73 -12.50
N PRO A 44 -9.35 -9.08 -11.97
CA PRO A 44 -8.81 -10.43 -12.04
C PRO A 44 -9.76 -11.45 -11.40
N LYS A 45 -10.02 -12.55 -12.10
CA LYS A 45 -10.91 -13.63 -11.63
C LYS A 45 -10.14 -14.81 -11.03
N THR A 46 -8.84 -14.86 -11.28
CA THR A 46 -7.94 -15.89 -10.76
C THR A 46 -6.73 -15.27 -10.09
N LEU A 47 -6.08 -16.01 -9.20
CA LEU A 47 -4.84 -15.56 -8.56
C LEU A 47 -3.71 -15.34 -9.57
N GLU A 48 -3.69 -16.12 -10.64
CA GLU A 48 -2.70 -15.98 -11.72
C GLU A 48 -2.90 -14.66 -12.47
N GLU A 49 -4.13 -14.32 -12.83
CA GLU A 49 -4.47 -13.04 -13.44
C GLU A 49 -4.11 -11.87 -12.49
N ARG A 50 -4.42 -11.99 -11.19
CA ARG A 50 -4.08 -10.98 -10.19
C ARG A 50 -2.57 -10.78 -10.08
N ARG A 51 -1.78 -11.86 -10.11
CA ARG A 51 -0.32 -11.81 -10.15
C ARG A 51 0.23 -11.16 -11.42
N ALA A 52 -0.39 -11.43 -12.57
CA ALA A 52 0.00 -10.81 -13.83
C ALA A 52 -0.21 -9.30 -13.81
N VAL A 53 -1.36 -8.82 -13.31
CA VAL A 53 -1.63 -7.39 -13.16
C VAL A 53 -0.69 -6.74 -12.16
N ALA A 54 -0.43 -7.37 -11.02
CA ALA A 54 0.53 -6.86 -10.01
C ALA A 54 1.94 -6.70 -10.60
N ARG A 55 2.39 -7.65 -11.41
CA ARG A 55 3.69 -7.57 -12.13
C ARG A 55 3.70 -6.42 -13.11
N GLN A 56 2.64 -6.22 -13.88
CA GLN A 56 2.51 -5.11 -14.81
C GLN A 56 2.58 -3.75 -14.09
N CYS A 57 1.97 -3.63 -12.92
CA CYS A 57 2.06 -2.44 -12.08
C CYS A 57 3.50 -2.22 -11.56
N GLU A 58 4.17 -3.26 -11.08
CA GLU A 58 5.57 -3.19 -10.60
C GLU A 58 6.50 -2.72 -11.71
N GLU A 59 6.39 -3.28 -12.91
CA GLU A 59 7.18 -2.90 -14.09
C GLU A 59 6.91 -1.46 -14.53
N SER A 60 5.65 -1.03 -14.47
CA SER A 60 5.26 0.33 -14.90
C SER A 60 5.68 1.41 -13.92
N LEU A 61 5.67 1.11 -12.62
CA LEU A 61 5.99 2.07 -11.56
C LEU A 61 7.48 2.09 -11.20
N GLN A 62 8.23 1.05 -11.55
CA GLN A 62 9.69 0.94 -11.39
C GLN A 62 10.20 1.33 -9.98
N TYR A 63 9.43 1.07 -8.94
CA TYR A 63 9.83 1.43 -7.57
C TYR A 63 10.89 0.51 -6.95
N GLY A 64 11.37 -0.50 -7.68
CA GLY A 64 12.54 -1.31 -7.32
C GLY A 64 12.38 -2.24 -6.11
N ILE A 65 11.15 -2.45 -5.64
CA ILE A 65 10.83 -3.38 -4.55
C ILE A 65 9.76 -4.37 -4.99
N ARG A 66 9.86 -5.60 -4.49
CA ARG A 66 8.97 -6.69 -4.84
C ARG A 66 7.54 -6.41 -4.36
N THR A 67 6.58 -6.57 -5.26
CA THR A 67 5.14 -6.53 -4.94
C THR A 67 4.64 -7.91 -4.53
N TYR A 68 3.96 -7.98 -3.40
CA TYR A 68 3.21 -9.14 -2.96
C TYR A 68 1.76 -9.05 -3.45
N VAL A 69 1.05 -10.15 -3.45
CA VAL A 69 -0.32 -10.22 -3.97
C VAL A 69 -1.22 -10.85 -2.92
N ASP A 70 -2.35 -10.21 -2.65
CA ASP A 70 -3.37 -10.75 -1.77
C ASP A 70 -4.09 -11.95 -2.43
N GLU A 71 -4.57 -12.87 -1.62
CA GLU A 71 -5.34 -14.03 -2.08
C GLU A 71 -6.70 -13.61 -2.66
N MET A 72 -7.34 -14.51 -3.41
CA MET A 72 -8.61 -14.20 -4.09
C MET A 72 -9.79 -13.96 -3.13
N ASP A 73 -9.68 -14.40 -1.88
CA ASP A 73 -10.62 -14.11 -0.81
C ASP A 73 -10.46 -12.72 -0.19
N ASP A 74 -9.45 -11.95 -0.65
CA ASP A 74 -9.12 -10.60 -0.17
C ASP A 74 -8.79 -10.56 1.34
N ALA A 75 -8.12 -11.59 1.86
CA ALA A 75 -7.85 -11.75 3.28
C ALA A 75 -7.07 -10.57 3.88
N ILE A 76 -5.99 -10.13 3.22
CA ILE A 76 -5.19 -8.98 3.68
C ILE A 76 -5.98 -7.69 3.53
N SER A 77 -6.63 -7.49 2.39
CA SER A 77 -7.45 -6.30 2.12
C SER A 77 -8.54 -6.10 3.18
N LYS A 78 -9.20 -7.19 3.59
CA LYS A 78 -10.23 -7.18 4.65
C LYS A 78 -9.63 -6.92 6.02
N ALA A 79 -8.55 -7.65 6.39
CA ALA A 79 -7.92 -7.54 7.71
C ALA A 79 -7.39 -6.12 7.98
N TYR A 80 -6.88 -5.45 6.94
CA TYR A 80 -6.34 -4.10 7.04
C TYR A 80 -7.33 -3.00 6.59
N ALA A 81 -8.56 -3.34 6.19
CA ALA A 81 -9.51 -2.40 5.60
C ALA A 81 -8.84 -1.52 4.53
N ALA A 82 -8.10 -2.15 3.60
CA ALA A 82 -7.12 -1.47 2.77
C ALA A 82 -7.66 -0.94 1.44
N LYS A 83 -8.87 -1.35 1.01
CA LYS A 83 -9.43 -0.95 -0.30
C LYS A 83 -9.97 0.49 -0.26
N PRO A 84 -9.65 1.36 -1.23
CA PRO A 84 -8.85 1.10 -2.44
C PRO A 84 -7.34 1.10 -2.20
N THR A 85 -6.84 1.82 -1.21
CA THR A 85 -5.42 1.85 -0.80
C THR A 85 -5.27 2.38 0.61
N ARG A 86 -4.26 1.89 1.35
CA ARG A 86 -3.98 2.34 2.71
C ARG A 86 -2.52 2.08 3.08
N LEU A 87 -1.96 2.93 3.95
CA LEU A 87 -0.59 2.83 4.44
C LEU A 87 -0.59 2.42 5.91
N TYR A 88 0.35 1.54 6.26
CA TYR A 88 0.56 1.08 7.64
C TYR A 88 2.03 1.07 8.00
N LEU A 89 2.34 1.35 9.26
CA LEU A 89 3.65 1.06 9.84
C LEU A 89 3.48 -0.05 10.88
N ILE A 90 4.22 -1.13 10.67
CA ILE A 90 4.30 -2.25 11.61
C ILE A 90 5.59 -2.11 12.40
N GLY A 91 5.49 -2.03 13.71
CA GLY A 91 6.64 -1.93 14.59
C GLY A 91 7.37 -3.26 14.76
N ILE A 92 8.56 -3.22 15.38
CA ILE A 92 9.42 -4.39 15.60
C ILE A 92 8.77 -5.52 16.41
N LYS A 93 7.72 -5.23 17.18
CA LYS A 93 6.94 -6.21 17.94
C LYS A 93 5.75 -6.77 17.15
N GLY A 94 5.70 -6.55 15.83
CA GLY A 94 4.62 -7.04 14.95
C GLY A 94 3.26 -6.33 15.14
N ARG A 95 3.23 -5.19 15.81
CA ARG A 95 1.99 -4.43 16.03
C ARG A 95 1.92 -3.22 15.10
N VAL A 96 0.73 -2.87 14.68
CA VAL A 96 0.48 -1.62 13.95
C VAL A 96 0.78 -0.44 14.87
N VAL A 97 1.71 0.42 14.47
CA VAL A 97 2.08 1.66 15.19
C VAL A 97 1.60 2.90 14.48
N TYR A 98 1.26 2.79 13.20
CA TYR A 98 0.57 3.82 12.43
C TYR A 98 -0.38 3.17 11.44
N ALA A 99 -1.58 3.71 11.33
CA ALA A 99 -2.58 3.35 10.33
C ALA A 99 -3.03 4.64 9.63
N GLY A 100 -2.69 4.77 8.36
CA GLY A 100 -3.08 5.90 7.52
C GLY A 100 -4.58 5.93 7.24
N GLY A 101 -5.06 7.03 6.74
CA GLY A 101 -6.43 7.17 6.25
C GLY A 101 -6.66 6.35 4.98
N LEU A 102 -7.92 6.13 4.66
CA LEU A 102 -8.31 5.41 3.45
C LEU A 102 -8.14 6.31 2.22
N GLY A 103 -7.49 5.79 1.18
CA GLY A 103 -7.33 6.49 -0.10
C GLY A 103 -8.65 6.70 -0.86
N PRO A 104 -8.67 7.63 -1.84
CA PRO A 104 -7.52 8.45 -2.25
C PRO A 104 -7.20 9.60 -1.28
N TYR A 105 -8.19 10.16 -0.58
CA TYR A 105 -8.02 11.38 0.23
C TYR A 105 -7.18 11.16 1.51
N GLY A 106 -7.24 9.99 2.11
CA GLY A 106 -6.47 9.65 3.31
C GLY A 106 -5.11 9.00 3.03
N PHE A 107 -4.71 8.86 1.75
CA PHE A 107 -3.42 8.31 1.38
C PHE A 107 -2.33 9.38 1.49
N SER A 108 -1.58 9.37 2.59
CA SER A 108 -0.56 10.39 2.90
C SER A 108 0.82 9.75 3.15
N PRO A 109 1.68 9.65 2.13
CA PRO A 109 3.07 9.21 2.30
C PRO A 109 3.89 10.09 3.26
N SER A 110 3.57 11.39 3.34
CA SER A 110 4.24 12.32 4.26
C SER A 110 3.94 12.00 5.72
N GLU A 111 2.70 11.66 6.05
CA GLU A 111 2.34 11.22 7.41
C GLU A 111 3.00 9.89 7.76
N LEU A 112 3.06 8.94 6.82
CA LEU A 112 3.79 7.70 7.04
C LEU A 112 5.28 7.97 7.30
N LYS A 113 5.91 8.87 6.55
CA LYS A 113 7.30 9.27 6.77
C LYS A 113 7.50 9.81 8.18
N THR A 114 6.66 10.74 8.61
CA THR A 114 6.70 11.30 9.97
C THR A 114 6.52 10.20 11.03
N ALA A 115 5.59 9.28 10.84
CA ALA A 115 5.37 8.17 11.75
C ALA A 115 6.61 7.26 11.85
N ILE A 116 7.29 6.99 10.75
CA ILE A 116 8.54 6.23 10.71
C ILE A 116 9.63 6.96 11.52
N GLU A 117 9.84 8.25 11.29
CA GLU A 117 10.85 9.05 11.98
C GLU A 117 10.62 9.07 13.50
N ILE A 118 9.38 9.31 13.93
CA ILE A 118 9.01 9.28 15.35
C ILE A 118 9.25 7.89 15.96
N TYR A 119 8.85 6.84 15.25
CA TYR A 119 9.00 5.48 15.75
C TYR A 119 10.46 5.07 15.89
N LEU A 120 11.31 5.39 14.91
CA LEU A 120 12.74 5.12 14.97
C LEU A 120 13.43 5.88 16.09
N ALA A 121 13.09 7.16 16.31
CA ALA A 121 13.62 7.93 17.43
C ALA A 121 13.28 7.31 18.79
N LYS A 122 12.04 6.84 18.98
CA LYS A 122 11.62 6.15 20.22
C LYS A 122 12.41 4.86 20.49
N ILE A 123 12.67 4.07 19.44
CA ILE A 123 13.44 2.83 19.58
C ILE A 123 14.88 3.15 19.98
N SER A 124 15.53 4.09 19.29
CA SER A 124 16.92 4.50 19.59
C SER A 124 17.09 5.00 21.03
N GLN A 125 16.11 5.73 21.54
CA GLN A 125 16.10 6.19 22.94
C GLN A 125 15.94 5.03 23.93
N ALA A 126 15.12 4.05 23.61
CA ALA A 126 14.91 2.86 24.46
C ALA A 126 16.14 1.96 24.52
N GLU A 127 16.91 1.86 23.43
CA GLU A 127 18.15 1.08 23.35
C GLU A 127 19.33 1.80 24.03
N GLY A 128 19.30 3.14 24.13
CA GLY A 128 20.35 3.97 24.74
C GLY A 128 20.17 4.22 26.23
N SER A 129 19.06 3.79 26.86
CA SER A 129 18.86 3.91 28.30
C SER A 129 19.60 2.81 29.05
N PRO A 130 20.59 3.12 29.90
CA PRO A 130 21.25 2.09 30.73
C PRO A 130 20.23 1.48 31.67
N LEU A 131 20.23 0.14 31.76
CA LEU A 131 19.52 -0.59 32.81
C LEU A 131 20.00 -0.06 34.16
N THR A 132 19.19 0.75 34.82
CA THR A 132 19.38 1.04 36.24
C THR A 132 19.09 -0.27 36.97
N THR A 133 20.14 -1.01 37.29
CA THR A 133 20.09 -2.06 38.27
C THR A 133 19.80 -1.39 39.61
N SER A 134 18.57 -1.52 40.06
CA SER A 134 18.25 -1.25 41.44
C SER A 134 18.71 -2.46 42.27
N ASP A 135 19.73 -2.24 43.08
CA ASP A 135 20.12 -3.12 44.18
C ASP A 135 19.01 -3.12 45.27
#